data_0f1c03eb0c90f02a83b4a08af62e740c
#
_entry.id   0f1c03eb0c90f02a83b4a08af62e740c
#
_cell.length_a   1.000
_cell.length_b   1.000
_cell.length_c   1.000
_cell.angle_alpha   90.00
_cell.angle_beta   90.00
_cell.angle_gamma   90.00
#
_symmetry.space_group_name_H-M   'P 1'
#
loop_
_entity.id
_entity.type
_entity.pdbx_description
1 polymer ?
#
loop_
_entity_poly.entity_id
_entity_poly.type
_entity_poly.pdbx_seq_one_letter_code
_entity_poly.pdbx_strand_id
1 'polypeptide(L)'
;INFLVDFSLYDKNQNAVKEQYGGSDWNREAFSQQITHAKRQLELMAKPKIKVPRGHYTTYFGPAAVNEILGMMSWGAVSGSSWKKGESALGLLADGAKKLSPKFSLQENFELGLCPPFNERGEISKENLPIISRGNLENFLISSKTAQEYDLEDNGASQYEGLRSPSILPGNLKEEDILKSIGTGLYLSNLHYLNWSDQRGGRMTGMTRFACFWVENGELVAPIEDLRFDESLYKFFGENLIDLTQFTETFPETGSYQNKGIGGSKVPGMIVQDF
;
A
#
# COMPACT_ATOMS: atom_id res chain seq x y z
N ILE A 1 15.60 -10.64 13.61
CA ILE A 1 16.21 -9.30 13.45
C ILE A 1 15.81 -8.76 12.11
N ASN A 2 15.24 -7.56 12.10
CA ASN A 2 14.90 -6.84 10.87
C ASN A 2 15.81 -5.63 10.71
N PHE A 3 16.05 -5.23 9.48
CA PHE A 3 16.77 -4.01 9.14
C PHE A 3 15.91 -3.13 8.24
N LEU A 4 16.22 -1.85 8.23
CA LEU A 4 15.69 -0.89 7.27
C LEU A 4 16.79 0.11 6.90
N VAL A 5 16.94 0.34 5.61
CA VAL A 5 17.69 1.45 5.05
C VAL A 5 16.68 2.38 4.36
N ASP A 6 16.51 3.56 4.90
CA ASP A 6 15.68 4.63 4.31
C ASP A 6 16.65 5.68 3.75
N PHE A 7 16.57 5.97 2.45
CA PHE A 7 17.46 6.92 1.81
C PHE A 7 16.73 7.76 0.76
N SER A 8 17.27 8.95 0.53
CA SER A 8 16.79 9.85 -0.53
C SER A 8 17.97 10.36 -1.33
N LEU A 9 17.82 10.38 -2.65
CA LEU A 9 18.76 10.98 -3.58
C LEU A 9 18.19 12.32 -4.04
N TYR A 10 19.02 13.34 -4.09
CA TYR A 10 18.63 14.69 -4.49
C TYR A 10 19.48 15.16 -5.68
N ASP A 11 18.88 15.87 -6.61
CA ASP A 11 19.58 16.64 -7.61
C ASP A 11 19.80 18.09 -7.13
N LYS A 12 20.54 18.88 -7.94
CA LYS A 12 20.81 20.30 -7.67
C LYS A 12 19.55 21.20 -7.63
N ASN A 13 18.44 20.72 -8.21
CA ASN A 13 17.16 21.42 -8.28
C ASN A 13 16.21 21.00 -7.14
N GLN A 14 16.72 20.22 -6.16
CA GLN A 14 15.96 19.65 -5.04
C GLN A 14 14.87 18.64 -5.43
N ASN A 15 14.92 18.11 -6.65
CA ASN A 15 14.13 16.92 -6.95
C ASN A 15 14.66 15.76 -6.12
N ALA A 16 13.75 14.89 -5.67
CA ALA A 16 14.10 13.77 -4.80
C ALA A 16 13.54 12.45 -5.33
N VAL A 17 14.33 11.40 -5.20
CA VAL A 17 13.89 10.01 -5.26
C VAL A 17 14.04 9.44 -3.88
N LYS A 18 12.98 8.87 -3.34
CA LYS A 18 12.98 8.23 -2.02
C LYS A 18 12.77 6.74 -2.16
N GLU A 19 13.61 5.96 -1.49
CA GLU A 19 13.58 4.51 -1.50
C GLU A 19 13.74 3.98 -0.08
N GLN A 20 13.19 2.78 0.13
CA GLN A 20 13.37 2.03 1.36
C GLN A 20 13.78 0.60 1.01
N TYR A 21 14.76 0.06 1.72
CA TYR A 21 15.20 -1.31 1.59
C TYR A 21 15.15 -1.97 2.96
N GLY A 22 14.25 -2.91 3.15
CA GLY A 22 14.00 -3.55 4.44
C GLY A 22 13.79 -5.06 4.33
N GLY A 23 14.00 -5.75 5.42
CA GLY A 23 13.81 -7.19 5.50
C GLY A 23 14.55 -7.85 6.66
N SER A 24 14.59 -9.18 6.68
CA SER A 24 15.35 -9.99 7.65
C SER A 24 16.74 -10.39 7.11
N ASP A 25 16.89 -10.47 5.80
CA ASP A 25 18.09 -10.95 5.12
C ASP A 25 18.63 -9.89 4.18
N TRP A 26 19.91 -9.51 4.38
CA TRP A 26 20.56 -8.52 3.55
C TRP A 26 21.02 -9.11 2.22
N ASN A 27 20.49 -8.58 1.12
CA ASN A 27 20.96 -8.89 -0.23
C ASN A 27 21.64 -7.67 -0.84
N ARG A 28 22.98 -7.72 -0.94
CA ARG A 28 23.80 -6.62 -1.47
C ARG A 28 23.50 -6.30 -2.93
N GLU A 29 23.23 -7.33 -3.74
CA GLU A 29 22.96 -7.15 -5.17
C GLU A 29 21.61 -6.45 -5.37
N ALA A 30 20.56 -6.90 -4.71
CA ALA A 30 19.24 -6.26 -4.75
C ALA A 30 19.30 -4.80 -4.30
N PHE A 31 20.01 -4.51 -3.20
CA PHE A 31 20.22 -3.13 -2.74
C PHE A 31 20.98 -2.27 -3.77
N SER A 32 22.01 -2.83 -4.42
CA SER A 32 22.78 -2.12 -5.46
C SER A 32 21.94 -1.85 -6.71
N GLN A 33 21.06 -2.77 -7.08
CA GLN A 33 20.10 -2.60 -8.19
C GLN A 33 19.10 -1.48 -7.86
N GLN A 34 18.55 -1.44 -6.64
CA GLN A 34 17.65 -0.40 -6.20
C GLN A 34 18.31 1.00 -6.23
N ILE A 35 19.56 1.12 -5.75
CA ILE A 35 20.32 2.37 -5.87
C ILE A 35 20.52 2.78 -7.33
N THR A 36 20.81 1.82 -8.21
CA THR A 36 20.98 2.08 -9.65
C THR A 36 19.68 2.56 -10.29
N HIS A 37 18.55 1.94 -9.91
CA HIS A 37 17.22 2.35 -10.34
C HIS A 37 16.91 3.79 -9.87
N ALA A 38 17.11 4.08 -8.57
CA ALA A 38 16.90 5.40 -8.01
C ALA A 38 17.73 6.51 -8.70
N LYS A 39 18.99 6.21 -9.07
CA LYS A 39 19.84 7.15 -9.84
C LYS A 39 19.26 7.43 -11.23
N ARG A 40 18.79 6.42 -11.95
CA ARG A 40 18.15 6.60 -13.26
C ARG A 40 16.88 7.44 -13.17
N GLN A 41 16.07 7.20 -12.16
CA GLN A 41 14.89 8.03 -11.90
C GLN A 41 15.28 9.49 -11.62
N LEU A 42 16.32 9.72 -10.80
CA LEU A 42 16.79 11.07 -10.50
C LEU A 42 17.29 11.81 -11.76
N GLU A 43 17.98 11.11 -12.67
CA GLU A 43 18.39 11.67 -13.96
C GLU A 43 17.18 12.10 -14.80
N LEU A 44 16.11 11.29 -14.82
CA LEU A 44 14.86 11.64 -15.50
C LEU A 44 14.16 12.83 -14.85
N MET A 45 14.21 12.96 -13.54
CA MET A 45 13.62 14.08 -12.82
C MET A 45 14.27 15.43 -13.12
N ALA A 46 15.46 15.46 -13.72
CA ALA A 46 16.12 16.66 -14.20
C ALA A 46 15.43 17.27 -15.45
N LYS A 47 14.56 16.52 -16.12
CA LYS A 47 13.76 17.03 -17.25
C LYS A 47 12.68 18.00 -16.78
N PRO A 48 12.16 18.89 -17.66
CA PRO A 48 11.00 19.72 -17.34
C PRO A 48 9.79 18.87 -16.93
N LYS A 49 9.10 19.29 -15.89
CA LYS A 49 7.86 18.63 -15.44
C LYS A 49 6.72 18.83 -16.43
N ILE A 50 5.95 17.78 -16.64
CA ILE A 50 4.72 17.82 -17.44
C ILE A 50 3.54 18.09 -16.51
N LYS A 51 2.70 19.04 -16.90
CA LYS A 51 1.39 19.24 -16.29
C LYS A 51 0.40 18.23 -16.90
N VAL A 52 0.00 17.26 -16.12
CA VAL A 52 -0.98 16.25 -16.55
C VAL A 52 -2.38 16.88 -16.56
N PRO A 53 -3.10 16.83 -17.68
CA PRO A 53 -4.48 17.27 -17.71
C PRO A 53 -5.36 16.46 -16.77
N ARG A 54 -6.48 17.06 -16.34
CA ARG A 54 -7.49 16.31 -15.60
C ARG A 54 -8.08 15.22 -16.52
N GLY A 55 -8.08 13.98 -16.06
CA GLY A 55 -8.55 12.84 -16.84
C GLY A 55 -8.47 11.53 -16.08
N HIS A 56 -8.62 10.43 -16.77
CA HIS A 56 -8.48 9.09 -16.27
C HIS A 56 -7.32 8.40 -17.01
N TYR A 57 -6.44 7.77 -16.27
CA TYR A 57 -5.20 7.21 -16.78
C TYR A 57 -4.96 5.80 -16.29
N THR A 58 -4.42 4.95 -17.15
CA THR A 58 -3.78 3.72 -16.67
C THR A 58 -2.58 4.10 -15.82
N THR A 59 -2.56 3.66 -14.57
CA THR A 59 -1.60 4.13 -13.59
C THR A 59 -0.94 2.95 -12.89
N TYR A 60 0.39 2.96 -12.87
CA TYR A 60 1.16 2.08 -12.00
C TYR A 60 1.45 2.78 -10.67
N PHE A 61 1.19 2.08 -9.58
CA PHE A 61 1.59 2.44 -8.23
C PHE A 61 2.71 1.54 -7.79
N GLY A 62 3.88 2.12 -7.48
CA GLY A 62 4.98 1.37 -6.90
C GLY A 62 4.65 0.82 -5.51
N PRO A 63 5.41 -0.16 -4.99
CA PRO A 63 5.14 -0.75 -3.68
C PRO A 63 5.03 0.28 -2.56
N ALA A 64 5.84 1.33 -2.55
CA ALA A 64 5.75 2.40 -1.56
C ALA A 64 4.40 3.16 -1.63
N ALA A 65 3.88 3.42 -2.84
CA ALA A 65 2.56 4.03 -3.01
C ALA A 65 1.43 3.10 -2.55
N VAL A 66 1.54 1.80 -2.85
CA VAL A 66 0.58 0.79 -2.37
C VAL A 66 0.60 0.68 -0.86
N ASN A 67 1.78 0.77 -0.24
CA ASN A 67 1.93 0.77 1.22
C ASN A 67 1.20 1.94 1.90
N GLU A 68 1.24 3.13 1.32
CA GLU A 68 0.48 4.28 1.81
C GLU A 68 -1.05 4.03 1.76
N ILE A 69 -1.56 3.43 0.67
CA ILE A 69 -2.97 3.05 0.54
C ILE A 69 -3.34 1.98 1.58
N LEU A 70 -2.46 1.00 1.81
CA LEU A 70 -2.64 -0.02 2.83
C LEU A 70 -2.68 0.58 4.25
N GLY A 71 -1.87 1.61 4.51
CA GLY A 71 -1.93 2.37 5.75
C GLY A 71 -3.31 2.97 6.02
N MET A 72 -3.99 3.47 4.99
CA MET A 72 -5.37 3.94 5.10
C MET A 72 -6.35 2.81 5.46
N MET A 73 -6.16 1.61 4.91
CA MET A 73 -6.97 0.44 5.28
C MET A 73 -6.78 0.08 6.76
N SER A 74 -5.55 0.15 7.26
CA SER A 74 -5.26 -0.05 8.68
C SER A 74 -5.97 0.97 9.56
N TRP A 75 -6.07 2.22 9.10
CA TRP A 75 -6.66 3.31 9.89
C TRP A 75 -8.19 3.38 9.87
N GLY A 76 -8.89 2.78 8.93
CA GLY A 76 -10.33 2.99 8.89
C GLY A 76 -11.13 1.93 8.14
N ALA A 77 -10.51 0.81 7.80
CA ALA A 77 -11.19 -0.22 7.03
C ALA A 77 -11.33 -1.55 7.77
N VAL A 78 -10.26 -2.04 8.39
CA VAL A 78 -10.17 -3.44 8.87
C VAL A 78 -10.68 -3.65 10.30
N SER A 79 -11.00 -2.60 11.06
CA SER A 79 -11.45 -2.69 12.45
C SER A 79 -12.87 -3.26 12.57
N GLY A 80 -13.03 -4.30 13.39
CA GLY A 80 -14.33 -4.89 13.74
C GLY A 80 -15.21 -3.91 14.51
N SER A 81 -14.63 -3.11 15.41
CA SER A 81 -15.35 -2.05 16.12
C SER A 81 -15.90 -0.98 15.16
N SER A 82 -15.07 -0.51 14.21
CA SER A 82 -15.54 0.46 13.19
C SER A 82 -16.61 -0.14 12.30
N TRP A 83 -16.51 -1.42 11.94
CA TRP A 83 -17.56 -2.10 11.20
C TRP A 83 -18.89 -2.15 11.97
N LYS A 84 -18.86 -2.56 13.23
CA LYS A 84 -20.08 -2.62 14.06
C LYS A 84 -20.74 -1.26 14.27
N LYS A 85 -19.95 -0.18 14.26
CA LYS A 85 -20.44 1.20 14.31
C LYS A 85 -20.91 1.74 12.95
N GLY A 86 -20.76 0.98 11.87
CA GLY A 86 -21.08 1.43 10.51
C GLY A 86 -20.13 2.48 9.97
N GLU A 87 -18.86 2.48 10.41
CA GLU A 87 -17.85 3.47 10.05
C GLU A 87 -16.73 2.88 9.18
N SER A 88 -16.66 1.55 9.04
CA SER A 88 -15.62 0.88 8.26
C SER A 88 -15.71 1.18 6.77
N ALA A 89 -14.58 1.48 6.15
CA ALA A 89 -14.46 1.61 4.70
C ALA A 89 -14.68 0.28 3.94
N LEU A 90 -14.59 -0.88 4.63
CA LEU A 90 -14.98 -2.20 4.10
C LEU A 90 -16.45 -2.56 4.38
N GLY A 91 -17.23 -1.66 4.97
CA GLY A 91 -18.65 -1.91 5.25
C GLY A 91 -19.44 -2.29 4.00
N LEU A 92 -19.25 -1.57 2.89
CA LEU A 92 -19.92 -1.87 1.63
C LEU A 92 -19.51 -3.23 1.03
N LEU A 93 -18.30 -3.71 1.31
CA LEU A 93 -17.86 -5.06 0.94
C LEU A 93 -18.54 -6.11 1.83
N ALA A 94 -18.60 -5.87 3.13
CA ALA A 94 -19.26 -6.76 4.10
C ALA A 94 -20.75 -6.93 3.80
N ASP A 95 -21.43 -5.86 3.38
CA ASP A 95 -22.83 -5.86 3.02
C ASP A 95 -23.11 -6.40 1.58
N GLY A 96 -22.06 -6.73 0.83
CA GLY A 96 -22.16 -7.20 -0.55
C GLY A 96 -22.53 -6.11 -1.58
N ALA A 97 -22.59 -4.84 -1.17
CA ALA A 97 -22.91 -3.70 -2.03
C ALA A 97 -21.77 -3.31 -2.99
N LYS A 98 -20.53 -3.66 -2.63
CA LYS A 98 -19.33 -3.49 -3.44
C LYS A 98 -18.54 -4.79 -3.49
N LYS A 99 -17.66 -4.90 -4.49
CA LYS A 99 -16.79 -6.06 -4.68
C LYS A 99 -15.35 -5.61 -4.87
N LEU A 100 -14.41 -6.47 -4.48
CA LEU A 100 -13.00 -6.31 -4.82
C LEU A 100 -12.60 -7.33 -5.90
N SER A 101 -11.47 -7.07 -6.54
CA SER A 101 -10.93 -7.94 -7.57
C SER A 101 -10.53 -9.30 -7.00
N PRO A 102 -10.81 -10.42 -7.70
CA PRO A 102 -10.30 -11.73 -7.29
C PRO A 102 -8.76 -11.83 -7.33
N LYS A 103 -8.08 -10.84 -7.89
CA LYS A 103 -6.61 -10.71 -7.83
C LYS A 103 -6.11 -10.13 -6.50
N PHE A 104 -6.98 -9.52 -5.71
CA PHE A 104 -6.61 -8.87 -4.46
C PHE A 104 -6.82 -9.80 -3.27
N SER A 105 -5.74 -10.03 -2.50
CA SER A 105 -5.78 -10.73 -1.22
C SER A 105 -4.90 -10.00 -0.22
N LEU A 106 -5.43 -9.77 0.98
CA LEU A 106 -4.78 -9.12 2.11
C LEU A 106 -4.88 -10.02 3.35
N GLN A 107 -3.77 -10.18 4.05
CA GLN A 107 -3.72 -10.95 5.30
C GLN A 107 -2.82 -10.26 6.33
N GLU A 108 -3.07 -10.47 7.62
CA GLU A 108 -2.05 -10.34 8.66
C GLU A 108 -1.13 -11.56 8.57
N ASN A 109 0.16 -11.34 8.43
CA ASN A 109 1.15 -12.40 8.27
C ASN A 109 2.32 -12.20 9.24
N PHE A 110 2.25 -12.88 10.39
CA PHE A 110 3.28 -12.80 11.42
C PHE A 110 4.52 -13.65 11.11
N GLU A 111 4.46 -14.54 10.11
CA GLU A 111 5.64 -15.29 9.62
C GLU A 111 6.68 -14.37 8.97
N LEU A 112 6.29 -13.15 8.56
CA LEU A 112 7.23 -12.13 8.10
C LEU A 112 8.23 -11.72 9.18
N GLY A 113 7.95 -12.01 10.46
CA GLY A 113 8.83 -11.68 11.58
C GLY A 113 8.99 -10.18 11.83
N LEU A 114 8.10 -9.33 11.29
CA LEU A 114 8.16 -7.87 11.44
C LEU A 114 7.70 -7.40 12.82
N CYS A 115 6.80 -8.15 13.46
CA CYS A 115 6.41 -7.97 14.85
C CYS A 115 6.08 -9.30 15.50
N PRO A 116 6.01 -9.36 16.86
CA PRO A 116 5.58 -10.55 17.58
C PRO A 116 4.13 -10.93 17.24
N PRO A 117 3.78 -12.24 17.22
CA PRO A 117 2.42 -12.72 16.98
C PRO A 117 1.53 -12.62 18.23
N PHE A 118 1.75 -11.59 19.05
CA PHE A 118 0.90 -11.28 20.21
C PHE A 118 0.75 -9.75 20.33
N ASN A 119 -0.38 -9.34 20.87
CA ASN A 119 -0.67 -7.93 21.09
C ASN A 119 -0.15 -7.42 22.43
N GLU A 120 -0.42 -6.16 22.79
CA GLU A 120 -0.01 -5.48 24.01
C GLU A 120 -0.58 -6.09 25.29
N ARG A 121 -1.57 -6.99 25.18
CA ARG A 121 -2.15 -7.74 26.30
C ARG A 121 -1.61 -9.16 26.42
N GLY A 122 -0.71 -9.56 25.52
CA GLY A 122 -0.19 -10.92 25.43
C GLY A 122 -1.14 -11.92 24.76
N GLU A 123 -2.21 -11.45 24.13
CA GLU A 123 -3.16 -12.27 23.37
C GLU A 123 -2.51 -12.67 22.04
N ILE A 124 -2.55 -13.96 21.72
CA ILE A 124 -1.84 -14.53 20.57
C ILE A 124 -2.73 -14.45 19.33
N SER A 125 -2.19 -13.93 18.26
CA SER A 125 -2.83 -13.93 16.94
C SER A 125 -2.49 -15.22 16.18
N LYS A 126 -3.34 -15.56 15.20
CA LYS A 126 -2.99 -16.61 14.22
C LYS A 126 -1.77 -16.16 13.41
N GLU A 127 -0.87 -17.09 13.08
CA GLU A 127 0.33 -16.79 12.26
C GLU A 127 -0.04 -16.14 10.93
N ASN A 128 -1.11 -16.62 10.32
CA ASN A 128 -1.72 -16.04 9.13
C ASN A 128 -3.22 -15.85 9.34
N LEU A 129 -3.70 -14.62 9.30
CA LEU A 129 -5.12 -14.27 9.39
C LEU A 129 -5.54 -13.60 8.06
N PRO A 130 -6.29 -14.30 7.19
CA PRO A 130 -6.81 -13.68 5.98
C PRO A 130 -7.84 -12.61 6.35
N ILE A 131 -7.65 -11.40 5.83
CA ILE A 131 -8.61 -10.29 5.93
C ILE A 131 -9.48 -10.28 4.68
N ILE A 132 -8.83 -10.35 3.50
CA ILE A 132 -9.49 -10.44 2.21
C ILE A 132 -8.83 -11.58 1.44
N SER A 133 -9.63 -12.52 0.94
CA SER A 133 -9.19 -13.62 0.08
C SER A 133 -9.85 -13.54 -1.28
N ARG A 134 -9.03 -13.32 -2.32
CA ARG A 134 -9.52 -13.23 -3.70
C ARG A 134 -10.73 -12.30 -3.85
N GLY A 135 -10.63 -11.12 -3.24
CA GLY A 135 -11.66 -10.09 -3.27
C GLY A 135 -12.83 -10.28 -2.30
N ASN A 136 -12.88 -11.37 -1.56
CA ASN A 136 -13.92 -11.62 -0.56
C ASN A 136 -13.40 -11.26 0.84
N LEU A 137 -14.25 -10.59 1.62
CA LEU A 137 -13.96 -10.32 3.02
C LEU A 137 -14.08 -11.59 3.84
N GLU A 138 -13.02 -11.97 4.56
CA GLU A 138 -12.98 -13.14 5.42
C GLU A 138 -13.06 -12.77 6.89
N ASN A 139 -12.31 -11.75 7.30
CA ASN A 139 -12.23 -11.33 8.70
C ASN A 139 -12.09 -9.81 8.81
N PHE A 140 -12.63 -9.26 9.88
CA PHE A 140 -12.17 -8.01 10.47
C PHE A 140 -11.16 -8.31 11.57
N LEU A 141 -10.35 -7.31 11.96
CA LEU A 141 -9.53 -7.37 13.16
C LEU A 141 -10.42 -7.10 14.36
N ILE A 142 -10.53 -8.08 15.27
CA ILE A 142 -11.42 -8.05 16.41
C ILE A 142 -10.58 -8.21 17.68
N SER A 143 -10.53 -7.14 18.47
CA SER A 143 -9.91 -7.15 19.79
C SER A 143 -10.78 -7.85 20.82
N SER A 144 -10.21 -8.32 21.91
CA SER A 144 -10.97 -8.91 23.03
C SER A 144 -12.01 -7.93 23.60
N LYS A 145 -11.75 -6.63 23.56
CA LYS A 145 -12.73 -5.59 23.95
C LYS A 145 -13.93 -5.57 23.00
N THR A 146 -13.69 -5.52 21.71
CA THR A 146 -14.76 -5.52 20.68
C THR A 146 -15.53 -6.84 20.72
N ALA A 147 -14.84 -7.96 20.91
CA ALA A 147 -15.45 -9.28 21.06
C ALA A 147 -16.47 -9.29 22.22
N GLN A 148 -16.08 -8.77 23.37
CA GLN A 148 -16.95 -8.66 24.54
C GLN A 148 -18.12 -7.70 24.34
N GLU A 149 -17.86 -6.54 23.67
CA GLU A 149 -18.88 -5.50 23.47
C GLU A 149 -20.00 -5.94 22.49
N TYR A 150 -19.63 -6.72 21.48
CA TYR A 150 -20.54 -7.08 20.37
C TYR A 150 -20.84 -8.59 20.27
N ASP A 151 -20.48 -9.38 21.27
CA ASP A 151 -20.65 -10.84 21.29
C ASP A 151 -20.05 -11.51 20.05
N LEU A 152 -18.77 -11.25 19.83
CA LEU A 152 -17.97 -11.77 18.72
C LEU A 152 -16.81 -12.63 19.26
N GLU A 153 -16.18 -13.40 18.38
CA GLU A 153 -14.94 -14.09 18.65
C GLU A 153 -13.76 -13.16 18.34
N ASP A 154 -12.82 -12.98 19.32
CA ASP A 154 -11.59 -12.24 19.06
C ASP A 154 -10.60 -13.05 18.22
N ASN A 155 -9.68 -12.33 17.54
CA ASN A 155 -8.65 -12.94 16.72
C ASN A 155 -7.23 -12.47 17.09
N GLY A 156 -7.05 -11.99 18.33
CA GLY A 156 -5.78 -11.51 18.83
C GLY A 156 -5.36 -10.15 18.27
N ALA A 157 -6.30 -9.39 17.70
CA ALA A 157 -6.02 -8.03 17.23
C ALA A 157 -5.60 -7.13 18.40
N SER A 158 -4.82 -6.07 18.08
CA SER A 158 -4.50 -5.03 19.05
C SER A 158 -5.77 -4.28 19.47
N GLN A 159 -5.70 -3.49 20.57
CA GLN A 159 -6.85 -2.67 20.99
C GLN A 159 -7.31 -1.65 19.94
N TYR A 160 -6.40 -1.23 19.06
CA TYR A 160 -6.69 -0.29 17.96
C TYR A 160 -7.24 -1.00 16.72
N GLU A 161 -7.18 -2.33 16.67
CA GLU A 161 -7.64 -3.14 15.53
C GLU A 161 -7.02 -2.70 14.20
N GLY A 162 -5.78 -2.20 14.25
CA GLY A 162 -4.98 -1.86 13.09
C GLY A 162 -4.09 -3.02 12.65
N LEU A 163 -3.70 -3.00 11.38
CA LEU A 163 -2.76 -3.95 10.78
C LEU A 163 -1.37 -3.81 11.42
N ARG A 164 -0.74 -4.91 11.80
CA ARG A 164 0.60 -4.96 12.42
C ARG A 164 1.68 -5.57 11.53
N SER A 165 1.30 -6.58 10.76
CA SER A 165 2.18 -7.30 9.83
C SER A 165 1.45 -7.67 8.53
N PRO A 166 0.80 -6.69 7.85
CA PRO A 166 0.02 -6.98 6.67
C PRO A 166 0.88 -7.42 5.49
N SER A 167 0.32 -8.33 4.70
CA SER A 167 0.86 -8.76 3.42
C SER A 167 -0.22 -8.75 2.35
N ILE A 168 0.03 -8.03 1.24
CA ILE A 168 -0.74 -8.18 0.02
C ILE A 168 -0.05 -9.25 -0.83
N LEU A 169 -0.80 -10.25 -1.26
CA LEU A 169 -0.23 -11.33 -2.09
C LEU A 169 0.18 -10.79 -3.47
N PRO A 170 1.33 -11.23 -4.00
CA PRO A 170 1.79 -10.81 -5.33
C PRO A 170 0.87 -11.34 -6.45
N GLY A 171 0.90 -10.65 -7.59
CA GLY A 171 0.21 -11.04 -8.82
C GLY A 171 1.16 -11.63 -9.86
N ASN A 172 0.86 -11.35 -11.14
CA ASN A 172 1.59 -11.93 -12.25
C ASN A 172 2.37 -10.89 -13.08
N LEU A 173 2.25 -9.59 -12.78
CA LEU A 173 2.91 -8.54 -13.53
C LEU A 173 4.42 -8.56 -13.27
N LYS A 174 5.18 -8.79 -14.32
CA LYS A 174 6.66 -8.74 -14.26
C LYS A 174 7.14 -7.29 -14.28
N GLU A 175 8.31 -7.05 -13.68
CA GLU A 175 8.90 -5.72 -13.63
C GLU A 175 9.14 -5.15 -15.04
N GLU A 176 9.66 -5.97 -15.95
CA GLU A 176 9.92 -5.60 -17.34
C GLU A 176 8.66 -5.27 -18.16
N ASP A 177 7.50 -5.72 -17.74
CA ASP A 177 6.22 -5.50 -18.42
C ASP A 177 5.45 -4.29 -17.88
N ILE A 178 5.89 -3.65 -16.80
CA ILE A 178 5.18 -2.54 -16.15
C ILE A 178 4.90 -1.41 -17.13
N LEU A 179 5.94 -0.86 -17.73
CA LEU A 179 5.81 0.31 -18.62
C LEU A 179 4.98 -0.01 -19.87
N LYS A 180 5.16 -1.21 -20.43
CA LYS A 180 4.36 -1.70 -21.55
C LYS A 180 2.88 -1.83 -21.17
N SER A 181 2.60 -2.30 -19.95
CA SER A 181 1.22 -2.47 -19.45
C SER A 181 0.54 -1.13 -19.15
N ILE A 182 1.28 -0.09 -18.80
CA ILE A 182 0.77 1.28 -18.72
C ILE A 182 0.42 1.80 -20.12
N GLY A 183 1.26 1.51 -21.11
CA GLY A 183 1.14 2.08 -22.45
C GLY A 183 1.33 3.59 -22.44
N THR A 184 0.24 4.35 -22.27
CA THR A 184 0.27 5.80 -22.01
C THR A 184 -0.50 6.08 -20.72
N GLY A 185 0.14 6.73 -19.75
CA GLY A 185 -0.45 6.95 -18.43
C GLY A 185 0.57 7.40 -17.38
N LEU A 186 0.41 6.93 -16.16
CA LEU A 186 1.18 7.41 -15.01
C LEU A 186 2.00 6.30 -14.35
N TYR A 187 3.21 6.66 -13.97
CA TYR A 187 4.07 5.88 -13.06
C TYR A 187 4.23 6.66 -11.76
N LEU A 188 3.70 6.15 -10.65
CA LEU A 188 3.70 6.80 -9.35
C LEU A 188 4.52 5.99 -8.36
N SER A 189 5.70 6.48 -7.97
CA SER A 189 6.56 5.80 -7.01
C SER A 189 6.00 5.87 -5.58
N ASN A 190 5.54 7.05 -5.18
CA ASN A 190 5.12 7.34 -3.82
C ASN A 190 3.87 8.22 -3.79
N LEU A 191 3.11 8.07 -2.73
CA LEU A 191 2.00 8.94 -2.36
C LEU A 191 2.27 9.60 -1.01
N HIS A 192 1.51 10.65 -0.68
CA HIS A 192 1.51 11.26 0.65
C HIS A 192 0.22 12.05 0.92
N TYR A 193 0.06 12.51 2.17
CA TYR A 193 -1.13 13.23 2.64
C TYR A 193 -2.44 12.50 2.35
N LEU A 194 -2.42 11.18 2.48
CA LEU A 194 -3.65 10.41 2.34
C LEU A 194 -4.58 10.68 3.51
N ASN A 195 -5.85 10.82 3.20
CA ASN A 195 -6.91 10.95 4.20
C ASN A 195 -8.23 10.44 3.62
N TRP A 196 -9.15 10.02 4.47
CA TRP A 196 -10.49 9.71 4.04
C TRP A 196 -11.25 10.98 3.64
N SER A 197 -11.72 11.05 2.40
CA SER A 197 -12.70 12.06 1.96
C SER A 197 -14.13 11.59 2.24
N ASP A 198 -14.36 10.28 2.17
CA ASP A 198 -15.58 9.59 2.61
C ASP A 198 -15.19 8.17 3.05
N GLN A 199 -15.00 7.99 4.36
CA GLN A 199 -14.57 6.69 4.92
C GLN A 199 -15.60 5.58 4.66
N ARG A 200 -16.88 5.85 4.87
CA ARG A 200 -17.95 4.85 4.66
C ARG A 200 -18.08 4.43 3.20
N GLY A 201 -17.88 5.36 2.27
CA GLY A 201 -17.83 5.12 0.83
C GLY A 201 -16.50 4.52 0.35
N GLY A 202 -15.51 4.37 1.26
CA GLY A 202 -14.18 3.90 0.94
C GLY A 202 -13.38 4.87 0.05
N ARG A 203 -13.69 6.19 0.08
CA ARG A 203 -13.00 7.20 -0.72
C ARG A 203 -11.91 7.87 0.07
N MET A 204 -10.76 8.01 -0.57
CA MET A 204 -9.59 8.68 -0.01
C MET A 204 -9.04 9.73 -0.97
N THR A 205 -8.53 10.81 -0.41
CA THR A 205 -7.76 11.82 -1.14
C THR A 205 -6.29 11.68 -0.80
N GLY A 206 -5.44 12.09 -1.71
CA GLY A 206 -3.99 12.09 -1.52
C GLY A 206 -3.28 12.89 -2.61
N MET A 207 -1.96 12.87 -2.54
CA MET A 207 -1.09 13.53 -3.53
C MET A 207 0.02 12.58 -3.97
N THR A 208 0.47 12.76 -5.20
CA THR A 208 1.71 12.13 -5.69
C THR A 208 2.94 12.76 -5.04
N ARG A 209 4.04 12.01 -4.96
CA ARG A 209 5.29 12.49 -4.37
C ARG A 209 6.50 11.81 -4.98
N PHE A 210 7.63 12.52 -5.00
CA PHE A 210 8.93 12.04 -5.46
C PHE A 210 8.94 11.64 -6.96
N ALA A 211 9.46 10.48 -7.28
CA ALA A 211 9.68 9.98 -8.64
C ALA A 211 8.37 9.55 -9.33
N CYS A 212 7.56 10.53 -9.73
CA CYS A 212 6.33 10.30 -10.48
C CYS A 212 6.49 10.80 -11.91
N PHE A 213 6.10 9.97 -12.89
CA PHE A 213 6.40 10.20 -14.30
C PHE A 213 5.18 10.03 -15.20
N TRP A 214 5.20 10.77 -16.30
CA TRP A 214 4.39 10.50 -17.47
C TRP A 214 5.02 9.39 -18.30
N VAL A 215 4.22 8.41 -18.64
CA VAL A 215 4.57 7.30 -19.54
C VAL A 215 3.87 7.50 -20.88
N GLU A 216 4.59 7.34 -21.96
CA GLU A 216 4.03 7.40 -23.33
C GLU A 216 4.63 6.27 -24.16
N ASN A 217 3.75 5.49 -24.81
CA ASN A 217 4.13 4.32 -25.61
C ASN A 217 5.03 3.31 -24.88
N GLY A 218 4.83 3.16 -23.57
CA GLY A 218 5.62 2.23 -22.73
C GLY A 218 7.01 2.74 -22.33
N GLU A 219 7.25 4.06 -22.42
CA GLU A 219 8.52 4.68 -22.03
C GLU A 219 8.29 5.82 -21.02
N LEU A 220 9.20 5.95 -20.04
CA LEU A 220 9.22 7.10 -19.12
C LEU A 220 9.69 8.35 -19.87
N VAL A 221 8.81 9.33 -20.03
CA VAL A 221 9.07 10.54 -20.82
C VAL A 221 9.65 11.65 -19.97
N ALA A 222 8.93 12.05 -18.92
CA ALA A 222 9.30 13.17 -18.06
C ALA A 222 8.61 13.06 -16.68
N PRO A 223 9.13 13.75 -15.66
CA PRO A 223 8.45 13.87 -14.38
C PRO A 223 7.17 14.69 -14.54
N ILE A 224 6.20 14.43 -13.68
CA ILE A 224 4.94 15.18 -13.63
C ILE A 224 4.96 16.22 -12.50
N GLU A 225 4.13 17.25 -12.61
CA GLU A 225 3.79 18.11 -11.48
C GLU A 225 3.02 17.28 -10.43
N ASP A 226 3.06 17.72 -9.17
CA ASP A 226 2.35 17.03 -8.11
C ASP A 226 0.85 17.01 -8.40
N LEU A 227 0.26 15.83 -8.39
CA LEU A 227 -1.16 15.61 -8.62
C LEU A 227 -1.88 15.34 -7.31
N ARG A 228 -3.06 15.93 -7.17
CA ARG A 228 -4.03 15.56 -6.14
C ARG A 228 -5.07 14.64 -6.75
N PHE A 229 -5.42 13.58 -6.04
CA PHE A 229 -6.48 12.66 -6.41
C PHE A 229 -7.52 12.53 -5.29
N ASP A 230 -8.69 12.04 -5.66
CA ASP A 230 -9.74 11.58 -4.76
C ASP A 230 -10.36 10.34 -5.39
N GLU A 231 -10.01 9.16 -4.84
CA GLU A 231 -10.40 7.90 -5.45
C GLU A 231 -10.83 6.87 -4.39
N SER A 232 -11.52 5.83 -4.82
CA SER A 232 -12.06 4.80 -3.93
C SER A 232 -11.14 3.58 -3.83
N LEU A 233 -11.03 3.02 -2.62
CA LEU A 233 -10.36 1.73 -2.43
C LEU A 233 -11.02 0.61 -3.28
N TYR A 234 -12.32 0.76 -3.60
CA TYR A 234 -13.05 -0.16 -4.46
C TYR A 234 -12.68 -0.04 -5.95
N LYS A 235 -12.07 1.08 -6.35
CA LYS A 235 -11.40 1.19 -7.65
C LYS A 235 -9.97 0.65 -7.57
N PHE A 236 -9.18 1.07 -6.58
CA PHE A 236 -7.80 0.59 -6.44
C PHE A 236 -7.71 -0.94 -6.41
N PHE A 237 -8.53 -1.58 -5.60
CA PHE A 237 -8.48 -3.02 -5.39
C PHE A 237 -9.70 -3.77 -5.96
N GLY A 238 -10.57 -3.09 -6.71
CA GLY A 238 -11.79 -3.63 -7.30
C GLY A 238 -11.69 -3.84 -8.81
N GLU A 239 -12.70 -3.40 -9.51
CA GLU A 239 -12.86 -3.62 -10.97
C GLU A 239 -11.77 -2.97 -11.82
N ASN A 240 -11.14 -1.91 -11.32
CA ASN A 240 -10.09 -1.19 -12.03
C ASN A 240 -8.70 -1.80 -11.84
N LEU A 241 -8.52 -2.75 -10.91
CA LEU A 241 -7.26 -3.45 -10.70
C LEU A 241 -6.93 -4.35 -11.90
N ILE A 242 -5.93 -3.95 -12.68
CA ILE A 242 -5.47 -4.75 -13.83
C ILE A 242 -4.62 -5.91 -13.35
N ASP A 243 -3.55 -5.65 -12.56
CA ASP A 243 -2.72 -6.69 -11.96
C ASP A 243 -1.84 -6.13 -10.82
N LEU A 244 -1.26 -7.05 -10.06
CA LEU A 244 -0.24 -6.81 -9.04
C LEU A 244 1.10 -7.34 -9.53
N THR A 245 2.21 -6.74 -9.10
CA THR A 245 3.55 -7.22 -9.47
C THR A 245 3.87 -8.58 -8.87
N GLN A 246 4.75 -9.33 -9.53
CA GLN A 246 5.29 -10.59 -9.01
C GLN A 246 6.25 -10.37 -7.85
N PHE A 247 6.95 -9.23 -7.84
CA PHE A 247 7.84 -8.85 -6.75
C PHE A 247 7.07 -8.07 -5.69
N THR A 248 7.59 -8.10 -4.49
CA THR A 248 7.08 -7.39 -3.33
C THR A 248 8.22 -6.69 -2.61
N GLU A 249 7.92 -5.58 -1.94
CA GLU A 249 8.86 -4.90 -1.06
C GLU A 249 8.39 -4.96 0.38
N THR A 250 9.35 -4.95 1.31
CA THR A 250 9.09 -4.97 2.75
C THR A 250 9.35 -3.60 3.33
N PHE A 251 8.37 -3.08 4.06
CA PHE A 251 8.39 -1.77 4.71
C PHE A 251 8.28 -1.93 6.23
N PRO A 252 9.39 -2.12 6.96
CA PRO A 252 9.35 -2.12 8.41
C PRO A 252 8.85 -0.79 8.96
N GLU A 253 8.10 -0.83 10.05
CA GLU A 253 7.55 0.38 10.69
C GLU A 253 8.67 1.30 11.19
N THR A 254 8.57 2.58 10.84
CA THR A 254 9.56 3.62 11.18
C THR A 254 9.06 4.61 12.22
N GLY A 255 7.78 4.62 12.51
CA GLY A 255 7.16 5.54 13.45
C GLY A 255 7.82 5.50 14.83
N SER A 256 8.03 6.66 15.40
CA SER A 256 8.65 6.83 16.72
C SER A 256 7.85 7.79 17.61
N TYR A 257 6.62 8.12 17.22
CA TYR A 257 5.75 8.97 18.02
C TYR A 257 5.35 8.23 19.30
N GLN A 258 5.70 8.82 20.46
CA GLN A 258 5.58 8.23 21.80
C GLN A 258 6.46 6.99 22.02
N ASN A 259 6.43 6.01 21.14
CA ASN A 259 7.22 4.79 21.21
C ASN A 259 7.70 4.38 19.82
N LYS A 260 8.79 3.60 19.75
CA LYS A 260 9.19 2.98 18.49
C LYS A 260 8.09 2.03 18.01
N GLY A 261 7.54 2.30 16.85
CA GLY A 261 6.60 1.41 16.18
C GLY A 261 7.23 0.04 15.90
N ILE A 262 6.45 -1.01 16.10
CA ILE A 262 6.83 -2.40 15.79
C ILE A 262 5.86 -2.90 14.74
N GLY A 263 6.38 -3.56 13.71
CA GLY A 263 5.59 -4.08 12.62
C GLY A 263 6.15 -3.69 11.28
N GLY A 264 5.28 -3.68 10.30
CA GLY A 264 5.61 -3.37 8.92
C GLY A 264 4.73 -4.13 7.96
N SER A 265 4.95 -3.94 6.68
CA SER A 265 4.14 -4.52 5.61
C SER A 265 5.01 -5.19 4.56
N LYS A 266 4.40 -6.08 3.77
CA LYS A 266 4.98 -6.63 2.55
C LYS A 266 3.97 -6.49 1.42
N VAL A 267 4.29 -5.67 0.41
CA VAL A 267 3.35 -5.29 -0.63
C VAL A 267 3.95 -5.33 -2.03
N PRO A 268 3.18 -5.72 -3.05
CA PRO A 268 3.53 -5.57 -4.46
C PRO A 268 3.28 -4.14 -4.95
N GLY A 269 3.76 -3.81 -6.14
CA GLY A 269 3.19 -2.72 -6.93
C GLY A 269 1.87 -3.14 -7.59
N MET A 270 1.10 -2.18 -8.11
CA MET A 270 -0.15 -2.46 -8.82
C MET A 270 -0.35 -1.60 -10.05
N ILE A 271 -1.06 -2.13 -11.05
CA ILE A 271 -1.60 -1.33 -12.17
C ILE A 271 -3.11 -1.24 -12.04
N VAL A 272 -3.61 -0.02 -12.18
CA VAL A 272 -5.03 0.31 -12.10
C VAL A 272 -5.41 1.08 -13.37
N GLN A 273 -6.54 0.75 -13.98
CA GLN A 273 -7.12 1.56 -15.07
C GLN A 273 -8.01 2.67 -14.51
N ASP A 274 -8.20 3.72 -15.31
CA ASP A 274 -9.14 4.81 -15.01
C ASP A 274 -8.93 5.51 -13.65
N PHE A 275 -7.67 5.63 -13.22
CA PHE A 275 -7.30 6.41 -12.04
C PHE A 275 -7.31 7.90 -12.35
#